data_31bb1b81b3ddc0d8c78629e5ada5f308
#
_entry.id   31bb1b81b3ddc0d8c78629e5ada5f308
#
_cell.length_a   1.000
_cell.length_b   1.000
_cell.length_c   1.000
_cell.angle_alpha   90.00
_cell.angle_beta   90.00
_cell.angle_gamma   90.00
#
_symmetry.space_group_name_H-M   'P 1'
#
loop_
_entity.id
_entity.type
_entity.pdbx_description
1 polymer ?
#
loop_
_entity_poly.entity_id
_entity_poly.type
_entity_poly.pdbx_seq_one_letter_code
_entity_poly.pdbx_strand_id
1 'polypeptide(L)'
;MKKTFALILTLALSLAALTGCGSKAEAPATDTSADSNTQTEAPAETALSGSVSTNGSTSMEKVIGALSEQFMADNSGVTVTYDPTGSGAGIEAVSNGSADIGLSSRALKDEEVSGGLTGTTVALDGIAVIVNAGSKVDNLTVEQIGKIFTGEITDWSEVGGDTGVISCIGREAGSGTRDGFESITGTKDACKLDQELTSTGGVIEAVAGNPNAIGYASLSAVEGKDTVKAVTVGGVACTEATVLDGSYAIQRPFVLVTKTGETLSPAAQAFFDYTTSVAANDLIKTAGAVAVAK
;
A
#
# COMPACT_ATOMS: atom_id res chain seq x y z
N MET A 1 -27.41 40.68 -8.70
CA MET A 1 -28.12 40.79 -9.99
C MET A 1 -28.42 39.39 -10.48
N LYS A 2 -29.70 39.09 -10.54
CA LYS A 2 -30.30 37.80 -10.98
C LYS A 2 -30.15 37.64 -12.49
N LYS A 3 -29.83 36.48 -13.00
CA LYS A 3 -30.35 36.01 -14.31
C LYS A 3 -30.44 34.47 -14.31
N THR A 4 -31.65 34.04 -14.11
CA THR A 4 -32.27 32.76 -14.46
C THR A 4 -32.32 32.59 -15.99
N PHE A 5 -32.09 31.40 -16.49
CA PHE A 5 -32.66 30.94 -17.76
C PHE A 5 -33.11 29.49 -17.59
N ALA A 6 -34.36 29.29 -17.89
CA ALA A 6 -35.11 28.04 -17.82
C ALA A 6 -35.45 27.52 -19.22
N LEU A 7 -35.66 26.23 -19.29
CA LEU A 7 -36.59 25.47 -20.14
C LEU A 7 -36.27 25.39 -21.65
N ILE A 8 -36.27 24.19 -22.21
CA ILE A 8 -37.43 23.63 -22.95
C ILE A 8 -37.23 22.10 -23.19
N LEU A 9 -38.26 21.41 -22.87
CA LEU A 9 -38.64 20.00 -23.04
C LEU A 9 -39.17 19.79 -24.46
N THR A 10 -38.77 18.72 -25.18
CA THR A 10 -39.60 18.18 -26.27
C THR A 10 -39.55 16.65 -26.30
N LEU A 11 -40.73 16.12 -26.08
CA LEU A 11 -41.20 14.76 -26.16
C LEU A 11 -41.57 14.45 -27.63
N ALA A 12 -41.17 13.31 -28.17
CA ALA A 12 -41.78 12.76 -29.39
C ALA A 12 -41.90 11.23 -29.28
N LEU A 13 -43.13 10.83 -29.10
CA LEU A 13 -43.65 9.47 -29.12
C LEU A 13 -44.04 9.12 -30.57
N SER A 14 -43.66 7.96 -31.08
CA SER A 14 -44.30 7.38 -32.27
C SER A 14 -44.42 5.86 -32.16
N LEU A 15 -45.66 5.45 -32.02
CA LEU A 15 -46.18 4.10 -32.01
C LEU A 15 -46.53 3.73 -33.48
N ALA A 16 -46.19 2.54 -33.92
CA ALA A 16 -46.86 1.92 -35.08
C ALA A 16 -46.90 0.40 -34.94
N ALA A 17 -48.09 -0.08 -34.67
CA ALA A 17 -48.44 -1.49 -34.77
C ALA A 17 -48.99 -1.77 -36.17
N LEU A 18 -48.71 -2.91 -36.73
CA LEU A 18 -49.48 -3.48 -37.81
C LEU A 18 -49.50 -5.01 -37.72
N THR A 19 -50.69 -5.52 -37.54
CA THR A 19 -51.13 -6.90 -37.57
C THR A 19 -51.25 -7.43 -39.01
N GLY A 20 -50.99 -8.71 -39.18
CA GLY A 20 -51.26 -9.44 -40.43
C GLY A 20 -51.36 -10.95 -40.21
N CYS A 21 -52.57 -11.45 -40.09
CA CYS A 21 -52.93 -12.91 -40.12
C CYS A 21 -52.95 -13.46 -41.54
N GLY A 22 -52.66 -14.75 -41.69
CA GLY A 22 -53.14 -15.50 -42.86
C GLY A 22 -52.46 -16.81 -43.19
N SER A 23 -53.07 -17.93 -42.72
CA SER A 23 -53.42 -19.20 -43.43
C SER A 23 -52.38 -20.24 -43.90
N LYS A 24 -52.51 -21.34 -43.32
CA LYS A 24 -52.46 -22.80 -43.56
C LYS A 24 -52.22 -23.28 -45.02
N ALA A 25 -51.27 -24.19 -45.20
CA ALA A 25 -51.41 -25.37 -46.06
C ALA A 25 -50.28 -26.41 -45.79
N GLU A 26 -50.59 -27.61 -45.95
CA GLU A 26 -50.16 -28.97 -45.64
C GLU A 26 -48.80 -29.42 -46.21
N ALA A 27 -48.26 -30.44 -45.58
CA ALA A 27 -47.00 -31.16 -45.82
C ALA A 27 -46.94 -31.98 -47.13
N PRO A 28 -45.80 -32.51 -47.54
CA PRO A 28 -45.35 -33.80 -46.96
C PRO A 28 -43.84 -33.94 -46.72
N ALA A 29 -43.52 -34.95 -45.91
CA ALA A 29 -42.23 -35.37 -45.41
C ALA A 29 -41.23 -35.79 -46.50
N THR A 30 -39.93 -35.46 -46.26
CA THR A 30 -38.81 -36.32 -46.63
C THR A 30 -37.72 -36.21 -45.60
N ASP A 31 -37.31 -37.37 -45.16
CA ASP A 31 -36.28 -37.76 -44.24
C ASP A 31 -34.90 -37.27 -44.75
N THR A 32 -34.10 -36.59 -43.93
CA THR A 32 -32.67 -36.54 -44.10
C THR A 32 -32.02 -36.21 -42.75
N SER A 33 -31.12 -37.07 -42.34
CA SER A 33 -30.27 -37.18 -41.17
C SER A 33 -29.82 -35.85 -40.54
N ALA A 34 -30.12 -35.70 -39.26
CA ALA A 34 -29.58 -34.68 -38.38
C ALA A 34 -28.15 -35.05 -38.03
N ASP A 35 -27.20 -34.28 -38.57
CA ASP A 35 -25.85 -34.19 -38.03
C ASP A 35 -25.92 -33.25 -36.80
N SER A 36 -25.94 -33.88 -35.64
CA SER A 36 -25.98 -33.19 -34.35
C SER A 36 -24.57 -32.73 -34.01
N ASN A 37 -24.19 -31.56 -34.55
CA ASN A 37 -22.99 -30.87 -34.11
C ASN A 37 -23.23 -30.24 -32.73
N THR A 38 -23.07 -31.08 -31.69
CA THR A 38 -23.03 -30.60 -30.31
C THR A 38 -21.70 -29.82 -30.13
N GLN A 39 -21.71 -28.55 -30.44
CA GLN A 39 -20.69 -27.66 -29.91
C GLN A 39 -20.83 -27.66 -28.39
N THR A 40 -19.92 -28.34 -27.73
CA THR A 40 -19.70 -28.20 -26.31
C THR A 40 -19.12 -26.78 -26.14
N GLU A 41 -19.98 -25.81 -25.84
CA GLU A 41 -19.51 -24.52 -25.34
C GLU A 41 -18.65 -24.79 -24.11
N ALA A 42 -17.36 -24.47 -24.21
CA ALA A 42 -16.52 -24.40 -23.03
C ALA A 42 -17.19 -23.46 -22.03
N PRO A 43 -17.19 -23.76 -20.72
CA PRO A 43 -17.76 -22.85 -19.73
C PRO A 43 -17.09 -21.49 -19.91
N ALA A 44 -17.88 -20.47 -20.18
CA ALA A 44 -17.40 -19.10 -20.15
C ALA A 44 -16.80 -18.90 -18.76
N GLU A 45 -15.48 -18.66 -18.67
CA GLU A 45 -14.84 -18.23 -17.44
C GLU A 45 -15.62 -16.98 -16.98
N THR A 46 -16.32 -17.11 -15.86
CA THR A 46 -17.04 -15.98 -15.26
C THR A 46 -15.99 -14.95 -14.91
N ALA A 47 -16.01 -13.82 -15.61
CA ALA A 47 -15.08 -12.72 -15.38
C ALA A 47 -15.08 -12.37 -13.89
N LEU A 48 -13.87 -12.24 -13.31
CA LEU A 48 -13.71 -11.91 -11.91
C LEU A 48 -14.38 -10.56 -11.59
N SER A 49 -15.18 -10.51 -10.53
CA SER A 49 -15.88 -9.29 -10.12
C SER A 49 -16.04 -9.24 -8.60
N GLY A 50 -16.17 -8.03 -8.07
CA GLY A 50 -16.35 -7.80 -6.64
C GLY A 50 -15.54 -6.62 -6.12
N SER A 51 -15.51 -6.48 -4.80
CA SER A 51 -14.72 -5.47 -4.10
C SER A 51 -13.68 -6.12 -3.19
N VAL A 52 -12.54 -5.47 -3.06
CA VAL A 52 -11.47 -5.80 -2.12
C VAL A 52 -11.20 -4.57 -1.26
N SER A 53 -11.36 -4.71 0.04
CA SER A 53 -11.03 -3.66 1.00
C SER A 53 -9.66 -3.92 1.62
N THR A 54 -8.74 -2.94 1.48
CA THR A 54 -7.44 -2.97 2.14
C THR A 54 -7.31 -1.79 3.10
N ASN A 55 -6.70 -2.02 4.26
CA ASN A 55 -6.56 -0.99 5.29
C ASN A 55 -5.20 -1.13 5.97
N GLY A 56 -4.54 -0.02 6.30
CA GLY A 56 -3.36 -0.06 7.16
C GLY A 56 -2.20 0.86 6.78
N SER A 57 -1.02 0.29 6.66
CA SER A 57 0.27 1.01 6.59
C SER A 57 0.33 2.11 5.53
N THR A 58 0.52 3.36 5.96
CA THR A 58 0.76 4.50 5.07
C THR A 58 2.10 4.46 4.33
N SER A 59 3.04 3.61 4.76
CA SER A 59 4.31 3.40 4.06
C SER A 59 4.16 2.52 2.82
N MET A 60 3.08 1.74 2.73
CA MET A 60 2.81 0.86 1.60
C MET A 60 2.03 1.56 0.47
N GLU A 61 1.70 2.84 0.60
CA GLU A 61 0.83 3.58 -0.32
C GLU A 61 1.25 3.45 -1.79
N LYS A 62 2.52 3.70 -2.12
CA LYS A 62 3.00 3.58 -3.51
C LYS A 62 2.93 2.14 -4.02
N VAL A 63 3.30 1.16 -3.20
CA VAL A 63 3.31 -0.25 -3.59
C VAL A 63 1.89 -0.76 -3.81
N ILE A 64 1.01 -0.54 -2.83
CA ILE A 64 -0.39 -0.99 -2.92
C ILE A 64 -1.15 -0.22 -4.00
N GLY A 65 -0.89 1.08 -4.17
CA GLY A 65 -1.46 1.88 -5.24
C GLY A 65 -1.15 1.29 -6.61
N ALA A 66 0.15 1.07 -6.91
CA ALA A 66 0.57 0.50 -8.20
C ALA A 66 -0.01 -0.90 -8.45
N LEU A 67 0.01 -1.77 -7.43
CA LEU A 67 -0.54 -3.14 -7.54
C LEU A 67 -2.06 -3.12 -7.73
N SER A 68 -2.78 -2.25 -7.02
CA SER A 68 -4.24 -2.13 -7.13
C SER A 68 -4.65 -1.58 -8.50
N GLU A 69 -3.96 -0.57 -9.01
CA GLU A 69 -4.23 0.00 -10.33
C GLU A 69 -4.04 -1.03 -11.43
N GLN A 70 -2.93 -1.77 -11.42
CA GLN A 70 -2.67 -2.82 -12.41
C GLN A 70 -3.69 -3.95 -12.30
N PHE A 71 -3.98 -4.42 -11.08
CA PHE A 71 -4.96 -5.50 -10.88
C PHE A 71 -6.35 -5.12 -11.38
N MET A 72 -6.81 -3.90 -11.11
CA MET A 72 -8.09 -3.39 -11.61
C MET A 72 -8.09 -3.19 -13.13
N ALA A 73 -6.96 -2.82 -13.72
CA ALA A 73 -6.84 -2.73 -15.18
C ALA A 73 -6.99 -4.10 -15.86
N ASP A 74 -6.42 -5.15 -15.25
CA ASP A 74 -6.50 -6.52 -15.74
C ASP A 74 -7.84 -7.19 -15.41
N ASN A 75 -8.55 -6.71 -14.38
CA ASN A 75 -9.80 -7.26 -13.87
C ASN A 75 -10.86 -6.16 -13.72
N SER A 76 -11.41 -5.69 -14.83
CA SER A 76 -12.31 -4.52 -14.88
C SER A 76 -13.61 -4.66 -14.07
N GLY A 77 -13.98 -5.87 -13.64
CA GLY A 77 -15.11 -6.13 -12.75
C GLY A 77 -14.77 -6.03 -11.27
N VAL A 78 -13.48 -5.78 -10.91
CA VAL A 78 -13.02 -5.70 -9.53
C VAL A 78 -12.71 -4.26 -9.14
N THR A 79 -13.07 -3.89 -7.92
CA THR A 79 -12.66 -2.62 -7.29
C THR A 79 -11.81 -2.92 -6.06
N VAL A 80 -10.59 -2.40 -6.02
CA VAL A 80 -9.71 -2.46 -4.83
C VAL A 80 -9.69 -1.09 -4.17
N THR A 81 -9.97 -1.05 -2.87
CA THR A 81 -9.90 0.17 -2.05
C THR A 81 -8.75 0.08 -1.06
N TYR A 82 -8.10 1.21 -0.81
CA TYR A 82 -7.03 1.32 0.18
C TYR A 82 -7.32 2.48 1.14
N ASP A 83 -7.31 2.18 2.45
CA ASP A 83 -7.47 3.16 3.51
C ASP A 83 -6.19 3.25 4.36
N PRO A 84 -5.41 4.35 4.25
CA PRO A 84 -4.09 4.51 4.89
C PRO A 84 -4.21 4.94 6.36
N THR A 85 -4.54 4.03 7.26
CA THR A 85 -4.81 4.29 8.68
C THR A 85 -3.66 3.96 9.64
N GLY A 86 -2.59 3.32 9.13
CA GLY A 86 -1.47 2.81 9.94
C GLY A 86 -1.56 1.30 10.19
N SER A 87 -0.40 0.67 10.44
CA SER A 87 -0.30 -0.80 10.51
C SER A 87 -1.18 -1.42 11.60
N GLY A 88 -1.21 -0.81 12.79
CA GLY A 88 -2.03 -1.30 13.91
C GLY A 88 -3.52 -1.29 13.59
N ALA A 89 -4.01 -0.20 13.00
CA ALA A 89 -5.40 -0.07 12.59
C ALA A 89 -5.77 -1.06 11.46
N GLY A 90 -4.86 -1.30 10.50
CA GLY A 90 -5.06 -2.30 9.45
C GLY A 90 -5.12 -3.73 10.00
N ILE A 91 -4.27 -4.07 10.96
CA ILE A 91 -4.29 -5.36 11.64
C ILE A 91 -5.61 -5.54 12.41
N GLU A 92 -6.06 -4.49 13.12
CA GLU A 92 -7.34 -4.49 13.83
C GLU A 92 -8.52 -4.61 12.86
N ALA A 93 -8.49 -3.91 11.72
CA ALA A 93 -9.54 -3.96 10.71
C ALA A 93 -9.76 -5.38 10.16
N VAL A 94 -8.69 -6.13 9.92
CA VAL A 94 -8.79 -7.56 9.56
C VAL A 94 -9.30 -8.37 10.72
N SER A 95 -8.78 -8.17 11.92
CA SER A 95 -9.18 -8.92 13.11
C SER A 95 -10.69 -8.82 13.38
N ASN A 96 -11.29 -7.66 13.19
CA ASN A 96 -12.72 -7.43 13.38
C ASN A 96 -13.58 -7.63 12.12
N GLY A 97 -12.96 -7.93 10.96
CA GLY A 97 -13.65 -8.21 9.70
C GLY A 97 -14.14 -6.97 8.95
N SER A 98 -13.60 -5.78 9.25
CA SER A 98 -13.93 -4.53 8.52
C SER A 98 -13.04 -4.29 7.29
N ALA A 99 -11.97 -5.07 7.10
CA ALA A 99 -11.19 -5.11 5.89
C ALA A 99 -10.88 -6.57 5.50
N ASP A 100 -10.77 -6.84 4.20
CA ASP A 100 -10.41 -8.16 3.67
C ASP A 100 -8.93 -8.45 3.89
N ILE A 101 -8.06 -7.45 3.66
CA ILE A 101 -6.61 -7.56 3.75
C ILE A 101 -6.05 -6.38 4.53
N GLY A 102 -5.32 -6.68 5.60
CA GLY A 102 -4.56 -5.69 6.35
C GLY A 102 -3.18 -5.44 5.75
N LEU A 103 -2.70 -4.22 5.88
CA LEU A 103 -1.39 -3.79 5.39
C LEU A 103 -0.51 -3.40 6.57
N SER A 104 0.57 -4.13 6.77
CA SER A 104 1.50 -3.86 7.86
C SER A 104 2.92 -3.62 7.34
N SER A 105 3.57 -2.62 7.88
CA SER A 105 4.99 -2.33 7.64
C SER A 105 5.87 -2.78 8.81
N ARG A 106 5.48 -3.88 9.43
CA ARG A 106 6.22 -4.70 10.39
C ARG A 106 5.70 -6.13 10.37
N ALA A 107 6.46 -7.06 10.89
CA ALA A 107 5.95 -8.39 11.18
C ALA A 107 4.80 -8.34 12.22
N LEU A 108 3.93 -9.34 12.18
CA LEU A 108 2.92 -9.51 13.22
C LEU A 108 3.59 -9.83 14.57
N LYS A 109 3.02 -9.32 15.63
CA LYS A 109 3.41 -9.68 17.00
C LYS A 109 2.84 -11.05 17.38
N ASP A 110 3.44 -11.70 18.37
CA ASP A 110 3.00 -13.04 18.81
C ASP A 110 1.53 -13.05 19.26
N GLU A 111 1.07 -11.98 19.91
CA GLU A 111 -0.33 -11.83 20.30
C GLU A 111 -1.29 -11.71 19.10
N GLU A 112 -0.86 -11.08 17.98
CA GLU A 112 -1.65 -10.93 16.77
C GLU A 112 -1.77 -12.28 16.03
N VAL A 113 -0.65 -13.02 15.96
CA VAL A 113 -0.64 -14.39 15.40
C VAL A 113 -1.48 -15.34 16.24
N SER A 114 -1.32 -15.30 17.59
CA SER A 114 -2.12 -16.10 18.52
C SER A 114 -3.60 -15.71 18.50
N GLY A 115 -3.90 -14.45 18.14
CA GLY A 115 -5.25 -13.92 17.91
C GLY A 115 -5.89 -14.39 16.62
N GLY A 116 -5.23 -15.25 15.83
CA GLY A 116 -5.78 -15.85 14.62
C GLY A 116 -5.48 -15.04 13.36
N LEU A 117 -4.39 -14.29 13.30
CA LEU A 117 -3.96 -13.57 12.10
C LEU A 117 -2.75 -14.24 11.45
N THR A 118 -2.69 -14.18 10.14
CA THR A 118 -1.58 -14.65 9.31
C THR A 118 -0.97 -13.48 8.56
N GLY A 119 0.36 -13.33 8.66
CA GLY A 119 1.12 -12.32 7.92
C GLY A 119 1.90 -12.94 6.76
N THR A 120 1.75 -12.41 5.56
CA THR A 120 2.50 -12.82 4.36
C THR A 120 3.38 -11.66 3.89
N THR A 121 4.70 -11.84 3.92
CA THR A 121 5.64 -10.82 3.44
C THR A 121 5.59 -10.72 1.91
N VAL A 122 5.38 -9.52 1.38
CA VAL A 122 5.34 -9.23 -0.06
C VAL A 122 6.55 -8.45 -0.54
N ALA A 123 7.16 -7.66 0.33
CA ALA A 123 8.35 -6.88 0.02
C ALA A 123 9.18 -6.62 1.29
N LEU A 124 10.44 -6.20 1.09
CA LEU A 124 11.24 -5.53 2.10
C LEU A 124 11.28 -4.03 1.80
N ASP A 125 11.40 -3.23 2.84
CA ASP A 125 11.48 -1.77 2.75
C ASP A 125 12.56 -1.22 3.70
N GLY A 126 13.35 -0.29 3.21
CA GLY A 126 14.27 0.47 4.04
C GLY A 126 13.54 1.58 4.78
N ILE A 127 13.81 1.71 6.08
CA ILE A 127 13.37 2.90 6.83
C ILE A 127 14.48 3.95 6.70
N ALA A 128 14.35 4.85 5.73
CA ALA A 128 15.29 5.93 5.52
C ALA A 128 15.22 6.93 6.68
N VAL A 129 16.36 7.24 7.27
CA VAL A 129 16.50 8.36 8.21
C VAL A 129 16.67 9.62 7.38
N ILE A 130 15.77 10.56 7.53
CA ILE A 130 15.68 11.76 6.71
C ILE A 130 15.94 13.03 7.52
N VAL A 131 16.61 13.96 6.88
CA VAL A 131 16.83 15.34 7.38
C VAL A 131 16.37 16.34 6.32
N ASN A 132 16.24 17.60 6.69
CA ASN A 132 15.99 18.65 5.71
C ASN A 132 17.05 18.65 4.60
N ALA A 133 16.67 18.94 3.36
CA ALA A 133 17.60 18.94 2.22
C ALA A 133 18.81 19.88 2.40
N GLY A 134 18.67 20.96 3.17
CA GLY A 134 19.74 21.90 3.51
C GLY A 134 20.68 21.44 4.63
N SER A 135 20.42 20.31 5.30
CA SER A 135 21.27 19.80 6.38
C SER A 135 22.65 19.41 5.88
N LYS A 136 23.70 19.66 6.67
CA LYS A 136 25.09 19.23 6.39
C LYS A 136 25.42 17.84 6.90
N VAL A 137 24.50 17.19 7.63
CA VAL A 137 24.69 15.83 8.11
C VAL A 137 24.42 14.85 6.97
N ASP A 138 25.43 14.03 6.62
CA ASP A 138 25.35 13.05 5.54
C ASP A 138 25.35 11.61 6.05
N ASN A 139 25.81 11.39 7.29
CA ASN A 139 25.91 10.06 7.87
C ASN A 139 25.64 10.08 9.37
N LEU A 140 24.93 9.08 9.86
CA LEU A 140 24.71 8.81 11.28
C LEU A 140 24.90 7.31 11.55
N THR A 141 25.41 6.96 12.72
CA THR A 141 25.38 5.56 13.16
C THR A 141 24.02 5.24 13.78
N VAL A 142 23.67 3.95 13.86
CA VAL A 142 22.43 3.51 14.54
C VAL A 142 22.41 4.01 16.00
N GLU A 143 23.58 3.98 16.68
CA GLU A 143 23.71 4.49 18.05
C GLU A 143 23.45 5.99 18.13
N GLN A 144 24.00 6.80 17.22
CA GLN A 144 23.74 8.25 17.18
C GLN A 144 22.27 8.55 16.93
N ILE A 145 21.63 7.81 16.02
CA ILE A 145 20.19 7.92 15.74
C ILE A 145 19.40 7.63 17.03
N GLY A 146 19.71 6.55 17.73
CA GLY A 146 19.07 6.21 19.00
C GLY A 146 19.24 7.33 20.02
N LYS A 147 20.45 7.88 20.20
CA LYS A 147 20.74 8.96 21.14
C LYS A 147 20.02 10.27 20.77
N ILE A 148 19.88 10.57 19.50
CA ILE A 148 19.10 11.72 19.03
C ILE A 148 17.63 11.55 19.43
N PHE A 149 17.04 10.42 19.09
CA PHE A 149 15.61 10.18 19.37
C PHE A 149 15.28 9.98 20.86
N THR A 150 16.27 9.65 21.69
CA THR A 150 16.10 9.62 23.16
C THR A 150 16.43 10.96 23.84
N GLY A 151 16.93 11.93 23.06
CA GLY A 151 17.30 13.25 23.55
C GLY A 151 18.59 13.28 24.37
N GLU A 152 19.50 12.33 24.14
CA GLU A 152 20.88 12.34 24.66
C GLU A 152 21.79 13.22 23.79
N ILE A 153 21.56 13.25 22.47
CA ILE A 153 22.16 14.19 21.52
C ILE A 153 21.05 15.17 21.11
N THR A 154 21.28 16.46 21.33
CA THR A 154 20.25 17.49 21.13
C THR A 154 20.68 18.61 20.19
N ASP A 155 21.94 18.66 19.79
CA ASP A 155 22.46 19.67 18.87
C ASP A 155 23.18 19.00 17.69
N TRP A 156 22.94 19.51 16.49
CA TRP A 156 23.52 18.96 15.26
C TRP A 156 25.05 19.02 15.22
N SER A 157 25.68 19.98 15.96
CA SER A 157 27.14 20.08 16.04
C SER A 157 27.79 18.85 16.72
N GLU A 158 27.05 18.11 17.53
CA GLU A 158 27.52 16.87 18.18
C GLU A 158 27.70 15.71 17.17
N VAL A 159 27.09 15.81 15.99
CA VAL A 159 27.13 14.78 14.95
C VAL A 159 27.63 15.32 13.60
N GLY A 160 28.35 16.44 13.61
CA GLY A 160 29.02 16.99 12.42
C GLY A 160 28.16 17.92 11.57
N GLY A 161 27.03 18.35 12.06
CA GLY A 161 26.21 19.39 11.45
C GLY A 161 26.56 20.81 11.91
N ASP A 162 25.81 21.79 11.44
CA ASP A 162 25.86 23.15 11.97
C ASP A 162 25.20 23.19 13.37
N THR A 163 25.62 24.12 14.21
CA THR A 163 24.98 24.32 15.52
C THR A 163 23.48 24.61 15.36
N GLY A 164 22.66 23.83 16.05
CA GLY A 164 21.20 23.97 16.02
C GLY A 164 20.53 22.87 16.79
N VAL A 165 19.47 23.17 17.52
CA VAL A 165 18.69 22.21 18.30
C VAL A 165 17.98 21.26 17.35
N ILE A 166 18.20 19.94 17.54
CA ILE A 166 17.58 18.90 16.73
C ILE A 166 16.08 18.81 17.06
N SER A 167 15.25 18.77 16.03
CA SER A 167 13.81 18.54 16.17
C SER A 167 13.47 17.14 15.66
N CYS A 168 13.06 16.24 16.58
CA CYS A 168 12.72 14.85 16.27
C CYS A 168 11.27 14.75 15.84
N ILE A 169 11.05 14.30 14.60
CA ILE A 169 9.73 14.10 14.01
C ILE A 169 9.52 12.61 13.78
N GLY A 170 8.45 12.08 14.34
CA GLY A 170 8.14 10.66 14.21
C GLY A 170 6.68 10.36 13.94
N ARG A 171 6.34 9.10 14.10
CA ARG A 171 5.01 8.58 13.84
C ARG A 171 4.27 8.30 15.16
N GLU A 172 2.95 8.23 15.02
CA GLU A 172 2.00 7.86 16.08
C GLU A 172 2.24 6.43 16.60
N ALA A 173 1.72 6.16 17.80
CA ALA A 173 1.62 4.80 18.31
C ALA A 173 0.77 3.92 17.37
N GLY A 174 1.18 2.67 17.15
CA GLY A 174 0.54 1.77 16.17
C GLY A 174 1.07 1.90 14.75
N SER A 175 1.96 2.86 14.45
CA SER A 175 2.69 2.89 13.19
C SER A 175 3.71 1.75 13.11
N GLY A 176 3.58 0.89 12.09
CA GLY A 176 4.59 -0.15 11.85
C GLY A 176 5.98 0.41 11.50
N THR A 177 6.05 1.63 10.96
CA THR A 177 7.33 2.32 10.72
C THR A 177 8.00 2.71 12.03
N ARG A 178 7.23 3.25 12.99
CA ARG A 178 7.72 3.56 14.32
C ARG A 178 8.18 2.29 15.03
N ASP A 179 7.35 1.25 15.04
CA ASP A 179 7.69 -0.03 15.68
C ASP A 179 8.99 -0.62 15.13
N GLY A 180 9.15 -0.64 13.80
CA GLY A 180 10.38 -1.11 13.14
C GLY A 180 11.60 -0.25 13.46
N PHE A 181 11.46 1.06 13.37
CA PHE A 181 12.52 2.01 13.69
C PHE A 181 12.98 1.90 15.14
N GLU A 182 12.06 1.98 16.09
CA GLU A 182 12.37 1.90 17.54
C GLU A 182 12.97 0.56 17.93
N SER A 183 12.51 -0.55 17.32
CA SER A 183 13.07 -1.88 17.57
C SER A 183 14.53 -1.98 17.16
N ILE A 184 14.88 -1.42 15.99
CA ILE A 184 16.25 -1.52 15.43
C ILE A 184 17.19 -0.53 16.11
N THR A 185 16.72 0.67 16.42
CA THR A 185 17.53 1.70 17.09
C THR A 185 17.62 1.50 18.60
N GLY A 186 16.88 0.52 19.17
CA GLY A 186 16.85 0.25 20.60
C GLY A 186 16.14 1.33 21.43
N THR A 187 15.23 2.08 20.78
CA THR A 187 14.55 3.24 21.41
C THR A 187 13.08 2.98 21.72
N LYS A 188 12.68 1.71 21.82
CA LYS A 188 11.29 1.34 22.09
C LYS A 188 10.76 2.04 23.34
N ASP A 189 9.63 2.73 23.17
CA ASP A 189 8.94 3.51 24.20
C ASP A 189 9.80 4.63 24.84
N ALA A 190 10.96 4.96 24.25
CA ALA A 190 11.91 5.95 24.78
C ALA A 190 12.08 7.18 23.88
N CYS A 191 11.51 7.17 22.68
CA CYS A 191 11.60 8.28 21.76
C CYS A 191 10.95 9.54 22.34
N LYS A 192 11.68 10.66 22.26
CA LYS A 192 11.21 12.01 22.58
C LYS A 192 10.95 12.73 21.26
N LEU A 193 9.69 12.73 20.83
CA LEU A 193 9.29 13.35 19.59
C LEU A 193 8.78 14.77 19.85
N ASP A 194 9.26 15.74 19.07
CA ASP A 194 8.71 17.10 19.06
C ASP A 194 7.39 17.17 18.27
N GLN A 195 7.27 16.28 17.26
CA GLN A 195 6.03 16.12 16.51
C GLN A 195 5.76 14.63 16.29
N GLU A 196 4.51 14.26 16.50
CA GLU A 196 3.99 12.91 16.22
C GLU A 196 2.93 13.02 15.12
N LEU A 197 3.14 12.31 14.00
CA LEU A 197 2.32 12.44 12.79
C LEU A 197 1.69 11.10 12.39
N THR A 198 0.51 11.17 11.79
CA THR A 198 -0.31 10.00 11.47
C THR A 198 -0.04 9.39 10.10
N SER A 199 0.90 9.97 9.32
CA SER A 199 1.22 9.44 7.99
C SER A 199 2.71 9.57 7.66
N THR A 200 3.18 8.70 6.76
CA THR A 200 4.54 8.75 6.21
C THR A 200 4.79 10.07 5.46
N GLY A 201 3.81 10.48 4.64
CA GLY A 201 3.89 11.76 3.92
C GLY A 201 3.98 12.96 4.86
N GLY A 202 3.21 12.95 5.97
CA GLY A 202 3.25 14.00 6.98
C GLY A 202 4.64 14.18 7.61
N VAL A 203 5.34 13.06 7.91
CA VAL A 203 6.73 13.13 8.42
C VAL A 203 7.65 13.79 7.40
N ILE A 204 7.56 13.38 6.12
CA ILE A 204 8.39 13.93 5.05
C ILE A 204 8.16 15.46 4.92
N GLU A 205 6.91 15.91 4.90
CA GLU A 205 6.56 17.33 4.80
C GLU A 205 7.03 18.13 6.02
N ALA A 206 6.90 17.59 7.22
CA ALA A 206 7.35 18.26 8.43
C ALA A 206 8.89 18.39 8.49
N VAL A 207 9.63 17.36 8.06
CA VAL A 207 11.10 17.42 7.93
C VAL A 207 11.52 18.41 6.85
N ALA A 208 10.83 18.43 5.71
CA ALA A 208 11.07 19.38 4.63
C ALA A 208 10.87 20.84 5.09
N GLY A 209 9.88 21.08 5.95
CA GLY A 209 9.56 22.42 6.46
C GLY A 209 10.43 22.92 7.60
N ASN A 210 11.29 22.09 8.21
CA ASN A 210 12.11 22.44 9.36
C ASN A 210 13.60 22.14 9.11
N PRO A 211 14.47 23.16 8.97
CA PRO A 211 15.91 22.97 8.71
C PRO A 211 16.64 22.14 9.76
N ASN A 212 16.13 22.08 10.98
CA ASN A 212 16.75 21.35 12.09
C ASN A 212 16.09 19.98 12.36
N ALA A 213 15.17 19.55 11.50
CA ALA A 213 14.44 18.33 11.72
C ALA A 213 15.23 17.07 11.31
N ILE A 214 14.97 16.00 12.06
CA ILE A 214 15.24 14.61 11.70
C ILE A 214 13.94 13.83 11.80
N GLY A 215 13.76 12.88 10.89
CA GLY A 215 12.63 11.96 10.91
C GLY A 215 12.99 10.64 10.24
N TYR A 216 12.00 9.79 10.05
CA TYR A 216 12.16 8.51 9.37
C TYR A 216 10.94 8.21 8.50
N ALA A 217 11.19 7.62 7.35
CA ALA A 217 10.14 7.30 6.39
C ALA A 217 10.53 6.07 5.55
N SER A 218 9.55 5.44 4.88
CA SER A 218 9.80 4.38 3.92
C SER A 218 10.69 4.88 2.78
N LEU A 219 11.66 4.06 2.34
CA LEU A 219 12.48 4.33 1.17
C LEU A 219 11.60 4.66 -0.04
N SER A 220 10.57 3.86 -0.28
CA SER A 220 9.63 4.06 -1.39
C SER A 220 8.95 5.43 -1.37
N ALA A 221 8.69 6.00 -0.19
CA ALA A 221 8.06 7.30 -0.05
C ALA A 221 9.04 8.47 -0.21
N VAL A 222 10.33 8.26 0.11
CA VAL A 222 11.39 9.28 0.04
C VAL A 222 11.98 9.39 -1.36
N GLU A 223 11.98 8.29 -2.11
CA GLU A 223 12.56 8.25 -3.45
C GLU A 223 11.94 9.31 -4.38
N GLY A 224 12.83 10.09 -5.04
CA GLY A 224 12.43 11.20 -5.92
C GLY A 224 11.99 12.47 -5.18
N LYS A 225 12.20 12.58 -3.87
CA LYS A 225 11.91 13.80 -3.08
C LYS A 225 13.18 14.64 -2.90
N ASP A 226 13.18 15.83 -3.50
CA ASP A 226 14.29 16.79 -3.39
C ASP A 226 14.20 17.69 -2.14
N THR A 227 13.09 17.64 -1.41
CA THR A 227 12.82 18.48 -0.22
C THR A 227 13.42 17.92 1.06
N VAL A 228 13.78 16.66 1.07
CA VAL A 228 14.45 15.97 2.18
C VAL A 228 15.65 15.18 1.66
N LYS A 229 16.59 14.92 2.57
CA LYS A 229 17.79 14.11 2.29
C LYS A 229 17.80 12.89 3.19
N ALA A 230 17.90 11.69 2.60
CA ALA A 230 18.20 10.48 3.35
C ALA A 230 19.70 10.47 3.71
N VAL A 231 20.01 10.37 5.00
CA VAL A 231 21.38 10.21 5.46
C VAL A 231 21.79 8.74 5.35
N THR A 232 23.09 8.47 5.15
CA THR A 232 23.64 7.11 5.26
C THR A 232 23.60 6.67 6.73
N VAL A 233 23.42 5.36 6.95
CA VAL A 233 23.45 4.77 8.29
C VAL A 233 24.68 3.87 8.41
N GLY A 234 25.64 4.28 9.25
CA GLY A 234 26.91 3.58 9.35
C GLY A 234 27.71 3.57 8.04
N GLY A 235 27.55 4.60 7.21
CA GLY A 235 28.17 4.71 5.88
C GLY A 235 27.42 3.99 4.76
N VAL A 236 26.29 3.32 5.05
CA VAL A 236 25.48 2.59 4.05
C VAL A 236 24.27 3.44 3.67
N ALA A 237 24.06 3.68 2.36
CA ALA A 237 22.89 4.38 1.85
C ALA A 237 21.66 3.47 1.90
N CYS A 238 20.49 4.05 2.16
CA CYS A 238 19.21 3.36 2.04
C CYS A 238 18.82 3.26 0.56
N THR A 239 19.03 2.10 -0.03
CA THR A 239 18.70 1.80 -1.45
C THR A 239 18.10 0.41 -1.55
N GLU A 240 17.42 0.10 -2.67
CA GLU A 240 16.94 -1.26 -2.91
C GLU A 240 18.05 -2.31 -2.78
N ALA A 241 19.23 -2.04 -3.36
CA ALA A 241 20.36 -2.97 -3.33
C ALA A 241 20.84 -3.27 -1.91
N THR A 242 20.97 -2.24 -1.07
CA THR A 242 21.48 -2.38 0.31
C THR A 242 20.41 -2.91 1.28
N VAL A 243 19.13 -2.76 0.95
CA VAL A 243 18.03 -3.42 1.64
C VAL A 243 17.98 -4.90 1.25
N LEU A 244 18.15 -5.22 -0.05
CA LEU A 244 18.12 -6.59 -0.57
C LEU A 244 19.26 -7.45 -0.01
N ASP A 245 20.48 -6.92 0.02
CA ASP A 245 21.65 -7.66 0.52
C ASP A 245 21.80 -7.62 2.05
N GLY A 246 20.94 -6.87 2.75
CA GLY A 246 20.90 -6.76 4.20
C GLY A 246 21.97 -5.84 4.79
N SER A 247 22.75 -5.11 3.99
CA SER A 247 23.77 -4.19 4.47
C SER A 247 23.20 -2.91 5.09
N TYR A 248 22.01 -2.47 4.67
CA TYR A 248 21.32 -1.36 5.32
C TYR A 248 20.63 -1.83 6.59
N ALA A 249 21.03 -1.28 7.74
CA ALA A 249 20.64 -1.79 9.05
C ALA A 249 19.16 -1.57 9.40
N ILE A 250 18.52 -0.48 8.93
CA ILE A 250 17.16 -0.10 9.34
C ILE A 250 16.17 -0.52 8.25
N GLN A 251 15.83 -1.79 8.21
CA GLN A 251 14.90 -2.37 7.24
C GLN A 251 13.82 -3.24 7.90
N ARG A 252 12.73 -3.48 7.18
CA ARG A 252 11.55 -4.19 7.68
C ARG A 252 10.75 -4.85 6.57
N PRO A 253 9.88 -5.83 6.88
CA PRO A 253 8.95 -6.38 5.89
C PRO A 253 7.74 -5.46 5.66
N PHE A 254 7.22 -5.49 4.42
CA PHE A 254 5.84 -5.17 4.09
C PHE A 254 5.03 -6.46 4.07
N VAL A 255 3.94 -6.47 4.81
CA VAL A 255 3.17 -7.68 5.13
C VAL A 255 1.70 -7.47 4.79
N LEU A 256 1.12 -8.41 4.05
CA LEU A 256 -0.32 -8.58 3.95
C LEU A 256 -0.80 -9.41 5.12
N VAL A 257 -1.87 -8.96 5.76
CA VAL A 257 -2.47 -9.62 6.92
C VAL A 257 -3.85 -10.14 6.57
N THR A 258 -4.11 -11.40 6.90
CA THR A 258 -5.41 -12.07 6.71
C THR A 258 -5.79 -12.83 7.97
N LYS A 259 -7.05 -13.20 8.13
CA LYS A 259 -7.46 -14.11 9.20
C LYS A 259 -7.07 -15.55 8.87
N THR A 260 -6.50 -16.23 9.84
CA THR A 260 -6.10 -17.63 9.72
C THR A 260 -7.32 -18.53 9.53
N GLY A 261 -7.33 -19.30 8.45
CA GLY A 261 -8.40 -20.28 8.16
C GLY A 261 -9.71 -19.66 7.66
N GLU A 262 -9.80 -18.35 7.49
CA GLU A 262 -10.94 -17.71 6.83
C GLU A 262 -10.72 -17.68 5.31
N THR A 263 -11.78 -17.94 4.56
CA THR A 263 -11.75 -17.90 3.09
C THR A 263 -12.04 -16.48 2.64
N LEU A 264 -11.11 -15.87 1.93
CA LEU A 264 -11.33 -14.58 1.27
C LEU A 264 -12.39 -14.69 0.17
N SER A 265 -13.05 -13.59 -0.17
CA SER A 265 -13.87 -13.52 -1.36
C SER A 265 -13.05 -13.87 -2.61
N PRO A 266 -13.65 -14.35 -3.73
CA PRO A 266 -12.89 -14.64 -4.94
C PRO A 266 -12.04 -13.46 -5.43
N ALA A 267 -12.55 -12.23 -5.34
CA ALA A 267 -11.82 -11.01 -5.72
C ALA A 267 -10.64 -10.73 -4.77
N ALA A 268 -10.86 -10.84 -3.45
CA ALA A 268 -9.81 -10.62 -2.45
C ALA A 268 -8.72 -11.71 -2.50
N GLN A 269 -9.10 -12.97 -2.75
CA GLN A 269 -8.13 -14.05 -2.93
C GLN A 269 -7.28 -13.82 -4.18
N ALA A 270 -7.90 -13.48 -5.31
CA ALA A 270 -7.18 -13.21 -6.55
C ALA A 270 -6.21 -12.02 -6.41
N PHE A 271 -6.62 -10.95 -5.71
CA PHE A 271 -5.75 -9.81 -5.41
C PHE A 271 -4.59 -10.21 -4.49
N PHE A 272 -4.87 -11.00 -3.45
CA PHE A 272 -3.82 -11.54 -2.56
C PHE A 272 -2.82 -12.40 -3.32
N ASP A 273 -3.30 -13.33 -4.15
CA ASP A 273 -2.44 -14.21 -4.96
C ASP A 273 -1.60 -13.41 -5.96
N TYR A 274 -2.19 -12.41 -6.62
CA TYR A 274 -1.46 -11.51 -7.51
C TYR A 274 -0.34 -10.76 -6.76
N THR A 275 -0.66 -10.11 -5.64
CA THR A 275 0.29 -9.29 -4.89
C THR A 275 1.43 -10.09 -4.25
N THR A 276 1.23 -11.38 -4.02
CA THR A 276 2.22 -12.31 -3.48
C THR A 276 2.98 -13.11 -4.55
N SER A 277 2.61 -12.94 -5.82
CA SER A 277 3.21 -13.64 -6.95
C SER A 277 4.42 -12.91 -7.54
N VAL A 278 5.21 -13.63 -8.35
CA VAL A 278 6.31 -13.04 -9.13
C VAL A 278 5.85 -11.99 -10.14
N ALA A 279 4.58 -12.03 -10.56
CA ALA A 279 4.02 -11.04 -11.48
C ALA A 279 3.97 -9.63 -10.89
N ALA A 280 3.91 -9.51 -9.57
CA ALA A 280 3.93 -8.23 -8.86
C ALA A 280 5.33 -7.61 -8.71
N ASN A 281 6.40 -8.40 -8.91
CA ASN A 281 7.77 -8.01 -8.56
C ASN A 281 8.23 -6.71 -9.24
N ASP A 282 7.95 -6.54 -10.53
CA ASP A 282 8.42 -5.36 -11.28
C ASP A 282 7.71 -4.08 -10.81
N LEU A 283 6.41 -4.18 -10.45
CA LEU A 283 5.67 -3.06 -9.91
C LEU A 283 6.14 -2.72 -8.48
N ILE A 284 6.41 -3.73 -7.65
CA ILE A 284 6.95 -3.53 -6.30
C ILE A 284 8.30 -2.79 -6.37
N LYS A 285 9.20 -3.19 -7.27
CA LYS A 285 10.49 -2.52 -7.48
C LYS A 285 10.31 -1.10 -8.02
N THR A 286 9.43 -0.91 -9.02
CA THR A 286 9.15 0.42 -9.57
C THR A 286 8.56 1.36 -8.52
N ALA A 287 7.84 0.82 -7.55
CA ALA A 287 7.32 1.57 -6.41
C ALA A 287 8.38 1.83 -5.31
N GLY A 288 9.64 1.39 -5.49
CA GLY A 288 10.77 1.65 -4.59
C GLY A 288 10.85 0.70 -3.38
N ALA A 289 10.29 -0.51 -3.49
CA ALA A 289 10.41 -1.56 -2.47
C ALA A 289 11.09 -2.80 -3.06
N VAL A 290 11.61 -3.67 -2.19
CA VAL A 290 12.35 -4.88 -2.60
C VAL A 290 11.40 -6.08 -2.63
N ALA A 291 11.08 -6.58 -3.83
CA ALA A 291 10.23 -7.75 -4.01
C ALA A 291 10.87 -9.03 -3.43
N VAL A 292 10.06 -9.90 -2.83
CA VAL A 292 10.53 -11.15 -2.19
C VAL A 292 9.97 -12.41 -2.84
N ALA A 293 8.94 -12.32 -3.69
CA ALA A 293 8.38 -13.47 -4.40
C ALA A 293 9.42 -14.09 -5.37
N LYS A 294 9.50 -15.42 -5.40
CA LYS A 294 10.48 -16.19 -6.18
C LYS A 294 9.78 -17.12 -7.16
#